data_315886c5b5c17c53181b88226ff5067f
#
_entry.id   315886c5b5c17c53181b88226ff5067f
#
_cell.length_a   1.000
_cell.length_b   1.000
_cell.length_c   1.000
_cell.angle_alpha   90.00
_cell.angle_beta   90.00
_cell.angle_gamma   90.00
#
_symmetry.space_group_name_H-M   'P 1'
#
loop_
_entity.id
_entity.type
_entity.pdbx_description
1 polymer ?
#
loop_
_entity_poly.entity_id
_entity_poly.type
_entity_poly.pdbx_seq_one_letter_code
_entity_poly.pdbx_strand_id
1 'polypeptide(L)'
;MKKTRNFIIGLFFTALLIFALYTTWLITRPLPLEVQGEIEATQFRVASKIPGRIDSIAVKRGQQVAKGDFLFSISSPEIDAKLMQVTALRNAAQAQSLKAQNGAQTEDISAAYSLYVKAEAAARLYEKTLQRVDNLFKDGVVSEQKRDEAETQSKAGRETANAAKAQWEKAFKGARFEDKRSAQELVNQAEGGIKEVEAYLAETQVKAQASGEVANIISERGELVPTGYPVITLIDLKDSWATLYIREDLMADVRMGSEIKADIPALGLKDIQLKVNYISPLADFATWTATKSSGGFDMKSFEIHAVPSSPIAGLRPGMSILVNWKQFRK
;
A
#
# COMPACT_ATOMS: atom_id res chain seq x y z
N MET A 1 96.71 24.04 -6.10
CA MET A 1 95.82 22.97 -6.57
C MET A 1 95.18 22.09 -5.40
N LYS A 2 95.87 21.77 -4.29
CA LYS A 2 95.24 20.96 -3.19
C LYS A 2 94.15 21.70 -2.41
N LYS A 3 94.25 23.02 -2.18
CA LYS A 3 93.27 23.81 -1.45
C LYS A 3 91.90 23.93 -2.15
N THR A 4 91.91 24.14 -3.47
CA THR A 4 90.70 24.24 -4.32
C THR A 4 89.98 22.91 -4.43
N ARG A 5 90.66 21.76 -4.46
CA ARG A 5 90.07 20.41 -4.47
C ARG A 5 89.40 20.11 -3.16
N ASN A 6 89.95 20.45 -1.99
CA ASN A 6 89.36 20.24 -0.69
C ASN A 6 88.11 21.15 -0.48
N PHE A 7 88.13 22.37 -1.06
CA PHE A 7 86.95 23.25 -1.02
C PHE A 7 85.81 22.71 -1.89
N ILE A 8 86.10 22.20 -3.07
CA ILE A 8 85.08 21.57 -3.94
C ILE A 8 84.50 20.30 -3.30
N ILE A 9 85.34 19.46 -2.64
CA ILE A 9 84.89 18.25 -1.87
C ILE A 9 84.01 18.66 -0.71
N GLY A 10 84.39 19.70 0.06
CA GLY A 10 83.56 20.23 1.15
C GLY A 10 82.16 20.72 0.71
N LEU A 11 82.17 21.49 -0.43
CA LEU A 11 80.91 21.97 -1.01
C LEU A 11 79.99 20.81 -1.47
N PHE A 12 80.57 19.75 -2.05
CA PHE A 12 79.82 18.58 -2.48
C PHE A 12 79.20 17.84 -1.30
N PHE A 13 79.92 17.63 -0.17
CA PHE A 13 79.45 17.03 0.99
C PHE A 13 78.38 17.86 1.73
N THR A 14 78.45 19.17 1.77
CA THR A 14 77.44 20.07 2.27
C THR A 14 76.15 20.02 1.43
N ALA A 15 76.26 20.03 0.10
CA ALA A 15 75.14 19.89 -0.81
C ALA A 15 74.43 18.52 -0.63
N LEU A 16 75.20 17.43 -0.48
CA LEU A 16 74.68 16.07 -0.22
C LEU A 16 73.98 16.00 1.11
N LEU A 17 74.52 16.68 2.13
CA LEU A 17 73.91 16.72 3.47
C LEU A 17 72.57 17.49 3.47
N ILE A 18 72.51 18.63 2.75
CA ILE A 18 71.26 19.41 2.57
C ILE A 18 70.26 18.61 1.80
N PHE A 19 70.66 17.89 0.76
CA PHE A 19 69.78 17.04 -0.04
C PHE A 19 69.23 15.88 0.82
N ALA A 20 70.07 15.23 1.64
CA ALA A 20 69.65 14.18 2.56
C ALA A 20 68.67 14.69 3.64
N LEU A 21 68.93 15.87 4.21
CA LEU A 21 68.00 16.52 5.14
C LEU A 21 66.68 16.90 4.49
N TYR A 22 66.73 17.42 3.27
CA TYR A 22 65.52 17.77 2.50
C TYR A 22 64.68 16.54 2.15
N THR A 23 65.31 15.45 1.69
CA THR A 23 64.62 14.20 1.39
C THR A 23 64.04 13.55 2.66
N THR A 24 64.80 13.56 3.75
CA THR A 24 64.28 13.05 5.05
C THR A 24 63.11 13.87 5.53
N TRP A 25 63.13 15.21 5.43
CA TRP A 25 62.01 16.08 5.76
C TRP A 25 60.82 15.84 4.87
N LEU A 26 61.00 15.56 3.55
CA LEU A 26 59.91 15.23 2.62
C LEU A 26 59.25 13.88 2.96
N ILE A 27 60.06 12.88 3.33
CA ILE A 27 59.58 11.52 3.67
C ILE A 27 58.90 11.48 5.07
N THR A 28 59.35 12.31 5.99
CA THR A 28 58.80 12.36 7.37
C THR A 28 57.57 13.26 7.49
N ARG A 29 57.18 13.97 6.41
CA ARG A 29 55.94 14.73 6.44
C ARG A 29 54.75 13.79 6.63
N PRO A 30 53.94 13.96 7.69
CA PRO A 30 52.74 13.18 7.84
C PRO A 30 51.79 13.48 6.67
N LEU A 31 51.35 12.43 6.00
CA LEU A 31 50.28 12.54 5.00
C LEU A 31 49.05 13.18 5.63
N PRO A 32 48.33 14.03 4.88
CA PRO A 32 47.07 14.56 5.38
C PRO A 32 46.15 13.40 5.71
N LEU A 33 45.55 13.45 6.90
CA LEU A 33 44.54 12.50 7.27
C LEU A 33 43.27 12.86 6.48
N GLU A 34 42.94 12.04 5.49
CA GLU A 34 41.73 12.17 4.69
C GLU A 34 40.74 11.11 5.10
N VAL A 35 39.51 11.52 5.35
CA VAL A 35 38.34 10.62 5.55
C VAL A 35 37.60 10.57 4.23
N GLN A 36 37.44 9.38 3.71
CA GLN A 36 36.67 9.13 2.51
C GLN A 36 35.26 8.66 2.92
N GLY A 37 34.27 9.14 2.16
CA GLY A 37 32.90 8.70 2.22
C GLY A 37 32.29 8.63 0.83
N GLU A 38 31.00 8.41 0.78
CA GLU A 38 30.23 8.40 -0.45
C GLU A 38 28.95 9.20 -0.32
N ILE A 39 28.42 9.65 -1.44
CA ILE A 39 27.12 10.29 -1.51
C ILE A 39 26.04 9.22 -1.60
N GLU A 40 25.05 9.35 -0.76
CA GLU A 40 23.84 8.55 -0.78
C GLU A 40 22.61 9.44 -1.03
N ALA A 41 21.50 8.82 -1.37
CA ALA A 41 20.21 9.51 -1.52
C ALA A 41 19.07 8.56 -1.20
N THR A 42 17.92 9.12 -0.86
CA THR A 42 16.71 8.36 -0.59
C THR A 42 16.28 7.56 -1.82
N GLN A 43 16.10 6.25 -1.61
CA GLN A 43 15.68 5.29 -2.64
C GLN A 43 14.28 4.78 -2.36
N PHE A 44 13.41 4.83 -3.38
CA PHE A 44 12.08 4.26 -3.34
C PHE A 44 12.01 3.01 -4.23
N ARG A 45 11.78 1.87 -3.63
CA ARG A 45 11.58 0.61 -4.36
C ARG A 45 10.11 0.46 -4.70
N VAL A 46 9.76 0.67 -5.96
CA VAL A 46 8.38 0.53 -6.45
C VAL A 46 8.13 -0.94 -6.76
N ALA A 47 7.29 -1.55 -5.94
CA ALA A 47 6.93 -2.96 -6.02
C ALA A 47 5.45 -3.11 -6.41
N SER A 48 5.11 -4.28 -6.97
CA SER A 48 3.71 -4.64 -7.22
C SER A 48 3.04 -5.11 -5.93
N LYS A 49 1.81 -4.67 -5.70
CA LYS A 49 0.94 -5.17 -4.63
C LYS A 49 0.23 -6.47 -5.02
N ILE A 50 0.11 -6.73 -6.31
CA ILE A 50 -0.55 -7.93 -6.85
C ILE A 50 0.44 -8.77 -7.65
N PRO A 51 0.32 -10.09 -7.66
CA PRO A 51 1.11 -10.94 -8.54
C PRO A 51 0.58 -10.85 -9.98
N GLY A 52 1.46 -10.98 -10.95
CA GLY A 52 1.07 -11.01 -12.36
C GLY A 52 2.25 -10.82 -13.29
N ARG A 53 1.98 -10.72 -14.58
CA ARG A 53 2.99 -10.53 -15.62
C ARG A 53 3.11 -9.06 -15.99
N ILE A 54 4.32 -8.54 -16.08
CA ILE A 54 4.55 -7.17 -16.56
C ILE A 54 4.08 -7.07 -18.01
N ASP A 55 3.05 -6.27 -18.24
CA ASP A 55 2.50 -6.02 -19.58
C ASP A 55 3.25 -4.90 -20.29
N SER A 56 3.46 -3.78 -19.61
CA SER A 56 4.19 -2.64 -20.17
C SER A 56 5.00 -1.89 -19.10
N ILE A 57 6.12 -1.29 -19.54
CA ILE A 57 6.93 -0.36 -18.74
C ILE A 57 7.01 0.94 -19.53
N ALA A 58 6.50 2.04 -18.94
CA ALA A 58 6.35 3.32 -19.61
C ALA A 58 7.55 4.25 -19.42
N VAL A 59 8.50 3.90 -18.55
CA VAL A 59 9.63 4.74 -18.18
C VAL A 59 10.96 4.10 -18.58
N LYS A 60 12.01 4.94 -18.65
CA LYS A 60 13.38 4.51 -18.97
C LYS A 60 14.32 4.86 -17.82
N ARG A 61 15.44 4.13 -17.69
CA ARG A 61 16.53 4.47 -16.75
C ARG A 61 17.02 5.90 -17.02
N GLY A 62 17.23 6.67 -15.97
CA GLY A 62 17.64 8.08 -16.03
C GLY A 62 16.47 9.06 -16.29
N GLN A 63 15.25 8.59 -16.46
CA GLN A 63 14.09 9.46 -16.65
C GLN A 63 13.63 10.06 -15.33
N GLN A 64 13.35 11.36 -15.32
CA GLN A 64 12.69 12.04 -14.20
C GLN A 64 11.19 11.73 -14.20
N VAL A 65 10.64 11.41 -13.05
CA VAL A 65 9.23 11.14 -12.83
C VAL A 65 8.69 11.96 -11.66
N ALA A 66 7.45 12.40 -11.78
CA ALA A 66 6.72 13.06 -10.71
C ALA A 66 5.87 12.04 -9.94
N LYS A 67 5.52 12.37 -8.68
CA LYS A 67 4.55 11.58 -7.94
C LYS A 67 3.22 11.48 -8.70
N GLY A 68 2.73 10.26 -8.90
CA GLY A 68 1.50 9.95 -9.63
C GLY A 68 1.72 9.55 -11.09
N ASP A 69 2.92 9.73 -11.64
CA ASP A 69 3.22 9.31 -13.00
C ASP A 69 3.10 7.78 -13.14
N PHE A 70 2.59 7.34 -14.28
CA PHE A 70 2.47 5.93 -14.60
C PHE A 70 3.86 5.33 -14.88
N LEU A 71 4.15 4.21 -14.23
CA LEU A 71 5.46 3.54 -14.34
C LEU A 71 5.37 2.25 -15.16
N PHE A 72 4.48 1.35 -14.77
CA PHE A 72 4.31 0.06 -15.46
C PHE A 72 2.92 -0.52 -15.19
N SER A 73 2.48 -1.45 -16.04
CA SER A 73 1.26 -2.23 -15.86
C SER A 73 1.54 -3.71 -15.68
N ILE A 74 0.63 -4.35 -14.96
CA ILE A 74 0.62 -5.79 -14.71
C ILE A 74 -0.67 -6.37 -15.29
N SER A 75 -0.54 -7.45 -16.03
CA SER A 75 -1.64 -8.30 -16.46
C SER A 75 -1.87 -9.40 -15.43
N SER A 76 -3.10 -9.48 -14.92
CA SER A 76 -3.53 -10.52 -13.99
C SER A 76 -4.94 -11.00 -14.37
N PRO A 77 -5.04 -11.97 -15.29
CA PRO A 77 -6.32 -12.54 -15.75
C PRO A 77 -7.18 -13.08 -14.61
N GLU A 78 -6.56 -13.44 -13.49
CA GLU A 78 -7.23 -13.93 -12.29
C GLU A 78 -8.11 -12.84 -11.66
N ILE A 79 -7.65 -11.57 -11.67
CA ILE A 79 -8.41 -10.43 -11.17
C ILE A 79 -9.61 -10.16 -12.09
N ASP A 80 -9.43 -10.24 -13.40
CA ASP A 80 -10.51 -10.06 -14.37
C ASP A 80 -11.58 -11.15 -14.21
N ALA A 81 -11.17 -12.40 -14.05
CA ALA A 81 -12.07 -13.52 -13.77
C ALA A 81 -12.81 -13.32 -12.44
N LYS A 82 -12.12 -12.82 -11.41
CA LYS A 82 -12.73 -12.50 -10.12
C LYS A 82 -13.75 -11.38 -10.22
N LEU A 83 -13.47 -10.33 -11.02
CA LEU A 83 -14.43 -9.25 -11.28
C LEU A 83 -15.71 -9.77 -11.93
N MET A 84 -15.57 -10.65 -12.94
CA MET A 84 -16.74 -11.31 -13.55
C MET A 84 -17.54 -12.12 -12.54
N GLN A 85 -16.88 -12.88 -11.67
CA GLN A 85 -17.52 -13.68 -10.63
C GLN A 85 -18.34 -12.82 -9.65
N VAL A 86 -17.74 -11.76 -9.09
CA VAL A 86 -18.43 -10.89 -8.11
C VAL A 86 -19.53 -10.06 -8.77
N THR A 87 -19.37 -9.70 -10.05
CA THR A 87 -20.42 -9.04 -10.83
C THR A 87 -21.63 -9.95 -11.05
N ALA A 88 -21.41 -11.23 -11.34
CA ALA A 88 -22.48 -12.22 -11.46
C ALA A 88 -23.20 -12.41 -10.12
N LEU A 89 -22.44 -12.44 -9.01
CA LEU A 89 -23.04 -12.53 -7.67
C LEU A 89 -23.92 -11.33 -7.34
N ARG A 90 -23.48 -10.11 -7.66
CA ARG A 90 -24.28 -8.89 -7.49
C ARG A 90 -25.58 -8.96 -8.32
N ASN A 91 -25.49 -9.42 -9.57
CA ASN A 91 -26.67 -9.57 -10.44
C ASN A 91 -27.68 -10.57 -9.87
N ALA A 92 -27.20 -11.69 -9.32
CA ALA A 92 -28.05 -12.67 -8.65
C ALA A 92 -28.71 -12.09 -7.39
N ALA A 93 -27.98 -11.38 -6.55
CA ALA A 93 -28.50 -10.71 -5.36
C ALA A 93 -29.54 -9.64 -5.74
N GLN A 94 -29.29 -8.88 -6.80
CA GLN A 94 -30.24 -7.88 -7.33
C GLN A 94 -31.54 -8.52 -7.83
N ALA A 95 -31.45 -9.63 -8.53
CA ALA A 95 -32.63 -10.39 -8.97
C ALA A 95 -33.45 -10.88 -7.76
N GLN A 96 -32.78 -11.36 -6.70
CA GLN A 96 -33.43 -11.76 -5.46
C GLN A 96 -34.09 -10.57 -4.74
N SER A 97 -33.45 -9.41 -4.69
CA SER A 97 -34.02 -8.19 -4.14
C SER A 97 -35.26 -7.72 -4.91
N LEU A 98 -35.19 -7.73 -6.24
CA LEU A 98 -36.36 -7.41 -7.10
C LEU A 98 -37.51 -8.40 -6.88
N LYS A 99 -37.23 -9.70 -6.75
CA LYS A 99 -38.25 -10.71 -6.42
C LYS A 99 -38.93 -10.43 -5.09
N ALA A 100 -38.16 -10.06 -4.06
CA ALA A 100 -38.71 -9.68 -2.77
C ALA A 100 -39.54 -8.38 -2.83
N GLN A 101 -39.09 -7.40 -3.64
CA GLN A 101 -39.81 -6.13 -3.82
C GLN A 101 -41.15 -6.32 -4.57
N ASN A 102 -41.14 -7.08 -5.66
CA ASN A 102 -42.32 -7.34 -6.48
C ASN A 102 -43.38 -8.18 -5.78
N GLY A 103 -42.94 -9.03 -4.82
CA GLY A 103 -43.87 -9.87 -4.07
C GLY A 103 -44.42 -11.06 -4.86
N ALA A 104 -45.69 -11.45 -4.56
CA ALA A 104 -46.37 -12.53 -5.26
C ALA A 104 -46.75 -12.11 -6.70
N GLN A 105 -46.84 -13.08 -7.60
CA GLN A 105 -47.29 -12.84 -8.97
C GLN A 105 -48.75 -12.40 -8.99
N THR A 106 -49.13 -11.59 -9.96
CA THR A 106 -50.48 -11.06 -10.11
C THR A 106 -51.52 -12.16 -10.24
N GLU A 107 -51.13 -13.28 -10.86
CA GLU A 107 -51.97 -14.50 -11.00
C GLU A 107 -52.24 -15.17 -9.69
N ASP A 108 -51.20 -15.27 -8.79
CA ASP A 108 -51.34 -15.85 -7.45
C ASP A 108 -52.28 -15.01 -6.58
N ILE A 109 -52.12 -13.67 -6.66
CA ILE A 109 -53.00 -12.73 -5.96
C ILE A 109 -54.43 -12.87 -6.43
N SER A 110 -54.68 -12.97 -7.73
CA SER A 110 -55.97 -13.13 -8.34
C SER A 110 -56.62 -14.48 -7.95
N ALA A 111 -55.88 -15.57 -7.97
CA ALA A 111 -56.31 -16.89 -7.53
C ALA A 111 -56.71 -16.89 -6.07
N ALA A 112 -55.88 -16.31 -5.18
CA ALA A 112 -56.21 -16.18 -3.77
C ALA A 112 -57.46 -15.32 -3.53
N TYR A 113 -57.64 -14.24 -4.29
CA TYR A 113 -58.85 -13.42 -4.22
C TYR A 113 -60.10 -14.18 -4.64
N SER A 114 -60.04 -14.96 -5.71
CA SER A 114 -61.13 -15.79 -6.18
C SER A 114 -61.57 -16.85 -5.15
N LEU A 115 -60.58 -17.45 -4.44
CA LEU A 115 -60.88 -18.37 -3.35
C LEU A 115 -61.58 -17.67 -2.16
N TYR A 116 -61.13 -16.45 -1.82
CA TYR A 116 -61.78 -15.62 -0.80
C TYR A 116 -63.24 -15.30 -1.18
N VAL A 117 -63.48 -14.82 -2.39
CA VAL A 117 -64.83 -14.47 -2.92
C VAL A 117 -65.77 -15.68 -2.87
N LYS A 118 -65.26 -16.88 -3.24
CA LYS A 118 -66.02 -18.14 -3.18
C LYS A 118 -66.38 -18.49 -1.75
N ALA A 119 -65.42 -18.43 -0.78
CA ALA A 119 -65.62 -18.73 0.61
C ALA A 119 -66.59 -17.74 1.28
N GLU A 120 -66.51 -16.46 0.94
CA GLU A 120 -67.39 -15.41 1.45
C GLU A 120 -68.83 -15.59 0.94
N ALA A 121 -69.01 -16.00 -0.32
CA ALA A 121 -70.35 -16.32 -0.85
C ALA A 121 -70.96 -17.50 -0.12
N ALA A 122 -70.20 -18.55 0.20
CA ALA A 122 -70.67 -19.70 1.01
C ALA A 122 -71.02 -19.29 2.44
N ALA A 123 -70.20 -18.47 3.10
CA ALA A 123 -70.48 -17.96 4.47
C ALA A 123 -71.77 -17.15 4.49
N ARG A 124 -72.03 -16.27 3.52
CA ARG A 124 -73.26 -15.50 3.40
C ARG A 124 -74.48 -16.41 3.19
N LEU A 125 -74.35 -17.52 2.44
CA LEU A 125 -75.44 -18.49 2.27
C LEU A 125 -75.78 -19.17 3.60
N TYR A 126 -74.76 -19.64 4.35
CA TYR A 126 -74.98 -20.29 5.63
C TYR A 126 -75.57 -19.33 6.66
N GLU A 127 -75.15 -18.08 6.71
CA GLU A 127 -75.70 -17.05 7.58
C GLU A 127 -77.22 -16.81 7.29
N LYS A 128 -77.56 -16.67 5.96
CA LYS A 128 -78.98 -16.57 5.58
C LYS A 128 -79.79 -17.84 5.94
N THR A 129 -79.20 -19.02 5.83
CA THR A 129 -79.80 -20.27 6.18
C THR A 129 -80.02 -20.34 7.69
N LEU A 130 -79.06 -19.97 8.51
CA LEU A 130 -79.23 -19.87 9.96
C LEU A 130 -80.35 -18.91 10.33
N GLN A 131 -80.40 -17.72 9.71
CA GLN A 131 -81.45 -16.74 9.96
C GLN A 131 -82.85 -17.25 9.65
N ARG A 132 -83.04 -18.06 8.59
CA ARG A 132 -84.29 -18.71 8.26
C ARG A 132 -84.68 -19.82 9.26
N VAL A 133 -83.68 -20.68 9.63
CA VAL A 133 -83.87 -21.76 10.58
C VAL A 133 -84.15 -21.20 11.96
N ASP A 134 -83.51 -20.12 12.40
CA ASP A 134 -83.80 -19.47 13.71
C ASP A 134 -85.21 -18.89 13.77
N ASN A 135 -85.71 -18.30 12.69
CA ASN A 135 -87.12 -17.87 12.62
C ASN A 135 -88.13 -19.04 12.69
N LEU A 136 -87.86 -20.12 11.94
CA LEU A 136 -88.67 -21.31 11.97
C LEU A 136 -88.63 -22.02 13.38
N PHE A 137 -87.51 -21.94 14.08
CA PHE A 137 -87.37 -22.43 15.44
C PHE A 137 -88.24 -21.61 16.44
N LYS A 138 -88.19 -20.26 16.30
CA LYS A 138 -89.09 -19.40 17.12
C LYS A 138 -90.50 -19.64 16.88
N ASP A 139 -90.89 -20.05 15.66
CA ASP A 139 -92.25 -20.41 15.27
C ASP A 139 -92.63 -21.89 15.67
N GLY A 140 -91.68 -22.62 16.32
CA GLY A 140 -91.94 -24.02 16.74
C GLY A 140 -91.91 -25.06 15.60
N VAL A 141 -91.42 -24.71 14.38
CA VAL A 141 -91.51 -25.57 13.19
C VAL A 141 -90.33 -26.53 13.06
N VAL A 142 -89.17 -26.21 13.64
CA VAL A 142 -87.96 -27.02 13.57
C VAL A 142 -87.43 -27.33 14.99
N SER A 143 -86.61 -28.42 15.09
CA SER A 143 -86.02 -28.82 16.37
C SER A 143 -84.78 -27.95 16.72
N GLU A 144 -84.41 -27.91 18.00
CA GLU A 144 -83.21 -27.26 18.49
C GLU A 144 -81.98 -27.84 17.83
N GLN A 145 -81.89 -29.16 17.65
CA GLN A 145 -80.76 -29.79 16.90
C GLN A 145 -80.58 -29.18 15.50
N LYS A 146 -81.67 -28.90 14.77
CA LYS A 146 -81.60 -28.32 13.43
C LYS A 146 -81.12 -26.90 13.45
N ARG A 147 -81.47 -26.12 14.48
CA ARG A 147 -80.92 -24.78 14.69
C ARG A 147 -79.42 -24.82 14.99
N ASP A 148 -78.94 -25.72 15.90
CA ASP A 148 -77.57 -25.87 16.30
C ASP A 148 -76.71 -26.38 15.17
N GLU A 149 -77.16 -27.25 14.27
CA GLU A 149 -76.51 -27.62 13.02
C GLU A 149 -76.32 -26.43 12.14
N ALA A 150 -77.34 -25.59 11.90
CA ALA A 150 -77.28 -24.41 11.06
C ALA A 150 -76.32 -23.32 11.66
N GLU A 151 -76.35 -23.19 13.00
CA GLU A 151 -75.46 -22.29 13.71
C GLU A 151 -73.96 -22.72 13.52
N THR A 152 -73.68 -24.02 13.73
CA THR A 152 -72.34 -24.58 13.56
C THR A 152 -71.86 -24.44 12.16
N GLN A 153 -72.75 -24.68 11.16
CA GLN A 153 -72.39 -24.52 9.71
C GLN A 153 -72.14 -23.06 9.35
N SER A 154 -72.89 -22.13 9.93
CA SER A 154 -72.63 -20.67 9.70
C SER A 154 -71.29 -20.22 10.30
N LYS A 155 -71.00 -20.68 11.55
CA LYS A 155 -69.71 -20.39 12.17
C LYS A 155 -68.54 -20.98 11.37
N ALA A 156 -68.64 -22.24 10.95
CA ALA A 156 -67.59 -22.90 10.15
C ALA A 156 -67.42 -22.22 8.80
N GLY A 157 -68.47 -21.77 8.13
CA GLY A 157 -68.44 -21.00 6.89
C GLY A 157 -67.75 -19.66 7.07
N ARG A 158 -68.04 -18.95 8.16
CA ARG A 158 -67.41 -17.65 8.48
C ARG A 158 -65.89 -17.81 8.71
N GLU A 159 -65.46 -18.80 9.47
CA GLU A 159 -64.06 -19.06 9.74
C GLU A 159 -63.32 -19.48 8.46
N THR A 160 -63.96 -20.23 7.57
CA THR A 160 -63.38 -20.57 6.26
C THR A 160 -63.19 -19.31 5.39
N ALA A 161 -64.14 -18.37 5.40
CA ALA A 161 -64.02 -17.10 4.69
C ALA A 161 -62.91 -16.24 5.29
N ASN A 162 -62.80 -16.17 6.62
CA ASN A 162 -61.73 -15.44 7.30
C ASN A 162 -60.33 -16.00 6.97
N ALA A 163 -60.20 -17.33 6.95
CA ALA A 163 -58.94 -17.98 6.56
C ALA A 163 -58.54 -17.67 5.09
N ALA A 164 -59.50 -17.75 4.16
CA ALA A 164 -59.28 -17.42 2.76
C ALA A 164 -58.93 -15.94 2.58
N LYS A 165 -59.57 -15.04 3.34
CA LYS A 165 -59.24 -13.60 3.36
C LYS A 165 -57.83 -13.36 3.82
N ALA A 166 -57.40 -13.97 4.92
CA ALA A 166 -56.07 -13.85 5.45
C ALA A 166 -55.00 -14.34 4.44
N GLN A 167 -55.31 -15.41 3.70
CA GLN A 167 -54.42 -15.91 2.62
C GLN A 167 -54.29 -14.92 1.48
N TRP A 168 -55.38 -14.32 1.01
CA TRP A 168 -55.36 -13.29 0.00
C TRP A 168 -54.61 -12.05 0.47
N GLU A 169 -54.89 -11.54 1.68
CA GLU A 169 -54.22 -10.38 2.24
C GLU A 169 -52.70 -10.61 2.35
N LYS A 170 -52.27 -11.84 2.73
CA LYS A 170 -50.86 -12.22 2.78
C LYS A 170 -50.23 -12.15 1.38
N ALA A 171 -50.87 -12.70 0.37
CA ALA A 171 -50.40 -12.62 -1.03
C ALA A 171 -50.31 -11.18 -1.52
N PHE A 172 -51.34 -10.37 -1.25
CA PHE A 172 -51.45 -8.97 -1.64
C PHE A 172 -50.39 -8.09 -0.96
N LYS A 173 -50.10 -8.26 0.32
CA LYS A 173 -49.08 -7.52 1.07
C LYS A 173 -47.66 -7.88 0.59
N GLY A 174 -47.47 -9.06 0.04
CA GLY A 174 -46.18 -9.54 -0.44
C GLY A 174 -45.14 -9.80 0.65
N ALA A 175 -43.86 -9.67 0.35
CA ALA A 175 -42.79 -9.93 1.30
C ALA A 175 -42.76 -8.87 2.43
N ARG A 176 -42.34 -9.30 3.60
CA ARG A 176 -42.19 -8.44 4.78
C ARG A 176 -41.10 -7.41 4.56
N PHE A 177 -41.18 -6.32 5.31
CA PHE A 177 -40.16 -5.27 5.27
C PHE A 177 -38.76 -5.81 5.57
N GLU A 178 -38.64 -6.71 6.56
CA GLU A 178 -37.38 -7.34 6.95
C GLU A 178 -36.80 -8.20 5.84
N ASP A 179 -37.66 -8.94 5.11
CA ASP A 179 -37.22 -9.77 3.96
C ASP A 179 -36.69 -8.89 2.82
N LYS A 180 -37.39 -7.80 2.51
CA LYS A 180 -36.99 -6.82 1.50
C LYS A 180 -35.66 -6.17 1.88
N ARG A 181 -35.50 -5.77 3.15
CA ARG A 181 -34.28 -5.19 3.68
C ARG A 181 -33.12 -6.18 3.64
N SER A 182 -33.37 -7.43 4.10
CA SER A 182 -32.33 -8.47 4.04
C SER A 182 -31.84 -8.73 2.62
N ALA A 183 -32.76 -8.80 1.64
CA ALA A 183 -32.41 -8.97 0.25
C ALA A 183 -31.61 -7.76 -0.31
N GLN A 184 -31.93 -6.54 0.12
CA GLN A 184 -31.19 -5.34 -0.24
C GLN A 184 -29.76 -5.36 0.36
N GLU A 185 -29.60 -5.81 1.60
CA GLU A 185 -28.26 -5.90 2.22
C GLU A 185 -27.38 -6.95 1.53
N LEU A 186 -27.94 -8.00 0.95
CA LEU A 186 -27.20 -8.93 0.10
C LEU A 186 -26.66 -8.25 -1.17
N VAL A 187 -27.43 -7.31 -1.77
CA VAL A 187 -26.95 -6.49 -2.89
C VAL A 187 -25.77 -5.61 -2.44
N ASN A 188 -25.93 -4.92 -1.31
CA ASN A 188 -24.88 -4.05 -0.75
C ASN A 188 -23.60 -4.83 -0.44
N GLN A 189 -23.72 -6.05 0.09
CA GLN A 189 -22.59 -6.94 0.34
C GLN A 189 -21.87 -7.31 -0.97
N ALA A 190 -22.63 -7.67 -2.01
CA ALA A 190 -22.05 -8.02 -3.30
C ALA A 190 -21.38 -6.81 -4.00
N GLU A 191 -21.94 -5.61 -3.85
CA GLU A 191 -21.33 -4.36 -4.31
C GLU A 191 -20.01 -4.05 -3.56
N GLY A 192 -19.95 -4.34 -2.26
CA GLY A 192 -18.71 -4.30 -1.49
C GLY A 192 -17.64 -5.20 -2.08
N GLY A 193 -17.99 -6.43 -2.47
CA GLY A 193 -17.09 -7.36 -3.14
C GLY A 193 -16.59 -6.85 -4.50
N ILE A 194 -17.44 -6.17 -5.28
CA ILE A 194 -17.01 -5.53 -6.54
C ILE A 194 -15.96 -4.44 -6.24
N LYS A 195 -16.23 -3.54 -5.29
CA LYS A 195 -15.30 -2.47 -4.93
C LYS A 195 -13.93 -3.00 -4.47
N GLU A 196 -13.93 -4.12 -3.76
CA GLU A 196 -12.68 -4.79 -3.36
C GLU A 196 -11.86 -5.21 -4.59
N VAL A 197 -12.49 -5.88 -5.56
CA VAL A 197 -11.81 -6.34 -6.78
C VAL A 197 -11.40 -5.16 -7.68
N GLU A 198 -12.21 -4.11 -7.78
CA GLU A 198 -11.86 -2.87 -8.49
C GLU A 198 -10.64 -2.18 -7.88
N ALA A 199 -10.50 -2.20 -6.54
CA ALA A 199 -9.31 -1.70 -5.87
C ALA A 199 -8.05 -2.51 -6.24
N TYR A 200 -8.16 -3.85 -6.36
CA TYR A 200 -7.05 -4.67 -6.87
C TYR A 200 -6.77 -4.39 -8.35
N LEU A 201 -7.80 -4.17 -9.16
CA LEU A 201 -7.64 -3.82 -10.57
C LEU A 201 -6.93 -2.47 -10.74
N ALA A 202 -7.20 -1.50 -9.88
CA ALA A 202 -6.50 -0.22 -9.89
C ALA A 202 -5.00 -0.38 -9.59
N GLU A 203 -4.62 -1.36 -8.77
CA GLU A 203 -3.21 -1.67 -8.46
C GLU A 203 -2.45 -2.35 -9.61
N THR A 204 -3.15 -2.78 -10.69
CA THR A 204 -2.49 -3.27 -11.92
C THR A 204 -1.75 -2.16 -12.65
N GLN A 205 -2.14 -0.91 -12.46
CA GLN A 205 -1.48 0.27 -13.02
C GLN A 205 -0.64 0.95 -11.95
N VAL A 206 0.63 0.58 -11.89
CA VAL A 206 1.53 1.06 -10.85
C VAL A 206 2.05 2.45 -11.19
N LYS A 207 1.88 3.37 -10.22
CA LYS A 207 2.27 4.78 -10.32
C LYS A 207 3.37 5.13 -9.32
N ALA A 208 4.16 6.15 -9.64
CA ALA A 208 5.19 6.67 -8.76
C ALA A 208 4.59 7.20 -7.44
N GLN A 209 5.07 6.68 -6.30
CA GLN A 209 4.64 7.14 -4.98
C GLN A 209 5.37 8.43 -4.53
N ALA A 210 6.54 8.70 -5.12
CA ALA A 210 7.35 9.89 -4.90
C ALA A 210 7.92 10.38 -6.23
N SER A 211 8.33 11.65 -6.27
CA SER A 211 9.08 12.19 -7.41
C SER A 211 10.54 11.77 -7.30
N GLY A 212 11.20 11.53 -8.43
CA GLY A 212 12.60 11.13 -8.46
C GLY A 212 13.08 10.76 -9.86
N GLU A 213 14.31 10.26 -9.94
CA GLU A 213 14.90 9.72 -11.17
C GLU A 213 14.83 8.18 -11.15
N VAL A 214 14.48 7.57 -12.27
CA VAL A 214 14.49 6.10 -12.42
C VAL A 214 15.93 5.61 -12.42
N ALA A 215 16.39 5.06 -11.31
CA ALA A 215 17.74 4.54 -11.17
C ALA A 215 17.91 3.19 -11.84
N ASN A 216 16.98 2.29 -11.61
CA ASN A 216 17.03 0.95 -12.16
C ASN A 216 15.63 0.41 -12.48
N ILE A 217 15.57 -0.40 -13.53
CA ILE A 217 14.42 -1.25 -13.89
C ILE A 217 14.93 -2.68 -13.70
N ILE A 218 14.37 -3.37 -12.69
CA ILE A 218 14.84 -4.68 -12.23
C ILE A 218 14.23 -5.79 -13.07
N SER A 219 12.94 -5.66 -13.41
CA SER A 219 12.19 -6.66 -14.18
C SER A 219 11.84 -6.15 -15.56
N GLU A 220 11.76 -7.07 -16.52
CA GLU A 220 11.46 -6.75 -17.91
C GLU A 220 10.02 -7.08 -18.30
N ARG A 221 9.58 -6.52 -19.43
CA ARG A 221 8.26 -6.81 -20.01
C ARG A 221 8.10 -8.32 -20.28
N GLY A 222 6.95 -8.87 -19.87
CA GLY A 222 6.65 -10.28 -20.01
C GLY A 222 7.09 -11.15 -18.82
N GLU A 223 7.86 -10.60 -17.88
CA GLU A 223 8.29 -11.29 -16.66
C GLU A 223 7.16 -11.43 -15.65
N LEU A 224 7.12 -12.55 -14.94
CA LEU A 224 6.17 -12.80 -13.86
C LEU A 224 6.76 -12.27 -12.55
N VAL A 225 6.02 -11.41 -11.87
CA VAL A 225 6.44 -10.80 -10.60
C VAL A 225 5.48 -11.18 -9.46
N PRO A 226 6.01 -11.64 -8.32
CA PRO A 226 5.20 -11.87 -7.14
C PRO A 226 4.87 -10.56 -6.41
N THR A 227 3.93 -10.62 -5.47
CA THR A 227 3.59 -9.50 -4.59
C THR A 227 4.81 -9.01 -3.80
N GLY A 228 5.01 -7.71 -3.75
CA GLY A 228 6.10 -7.07 -3.01
C GLY A 228 7.46 -7.11 -3.72
N TYR A 229 7.55 -7.69 -4.89
CA TYR A 229 8.80 -7.71 -5.65
C TYR A 229 9.07 -6.33 -6.30
N PRO A 230 10.25 -5.71 -6.05
CA PRO A 230 10.58 -4.41 -6.61
C PRO A 230 10.82 -4.52 -8.12
N VAL A 231 10.08 -3.74 -8.90
CA VAL A 231 10.20 -3.68 -10.36
C VAL A 231 11.06 -2.51 -10.79
N ILE A 232 10.88 -1.36 -10.14
CA ILE A 232 11.60 -0.12 -10.45
C ILE A 232 12.15 0.48 -9.15
N THR A 233 13.39 1.01 -9.23
CA THR A 233 13.98 1.82 -8.16
C THR A 233 14.02 3.28 -8.59
N LEU A 234 13.40 4.16 -7.81
CA LEU A 234 13.49 5.61 -7.95
C LEU A 234 14.45 6.17 -6.91
N ILE A 235 15.20 7.23 -7.28
CA ILE A 235 16.10 7.95 -6.38
C ILE A 235 15.67 9.42 -6.32
N ASP A 236 15.53 9.95 -5.11
CA ASP A 236 15.35 11.39 -4.92
C ASP A 236 16.70 12.08 -4.78
N LEU A 237 17.19 12.67 -5.87
CA LEU A 237 18.45 13.40 -5.89
C LEU A 237 18.43 14.68 -5.04
N LYS A 238 17.26 15.18 -4.64
CA LYS A 238 17.15 16.36 -3.77
C LYS A 238 17.35 16.01 -2.30
N ASP A 239 17.07 14.77 -1.93
CA ASP A 239 17.27 14.24 -0.58
C ASP A 239 18.52 13.36 -0.57
N SER A 240 19.68 14.01 -0.67
CA SER A 240 21.00 13.38 -0.72
C SER A 240 21.91 13.87 0.40
N TRP A 241 22.73 12.97 0.90
CA TRP A 241 23.70 13.23 1.97
C TRP A 241 25.03 12.54 1.68
N ALA A 242 26.07 12.98 2.38
CA ALA A 242 27.36 12.31 2.44
C ALA A 242 27.39 11.36 3.63
N THR A 243 27.64 10.09 3.40
CA THR A 243 27.90 9.07 4.42
C THR A 243 29.41 8.98 4.64
N LEU A 244 29.87 9.24 5.85
CA LEU A 244 31.27 9.22 6.27
C LEU A 244 31.45 8.24 7.41
N TYR A 245 32.48 7.42 7.36
CA TYR A 245 32.87 6.50 8.44
C TYR A 245 34.05 7.09 9.20
N ILE A 246 33.78 7.60 10.40
CA ILE A 246 34.78 8.31 11.22
C ILE A 246 35.25 7.40 12.33
N ARG A 247 36.58 7.25 12.43
CA ARG A 247 37.21 6.46 13.50
C ARG A 247 36.96 7.09 14.86
N GLU A 248 36.89 6.25 15.89
CA GLU A 248 36.61 6.60 17.28
C GLU A 248 37.54 7.72 17.80
N ASP A 249 38.82 7.68 17.44
CA ASP A 249 39.82 8.68 17.88
C ASP A 249 39.59 10.08 17.29
N LEU A 250 38.77 10.20 16.26
CA LEU A 250 38.40 11.47 15.58
C LEU A 250 37.02 11.98 15.98
N MET A 251 36.22 11.15 16.68
CA MET A 251 34.83 11.49 17.02
C MET A 251 34.73 12.66 18.02
N ALA A 252 35.78 12.94 18.81
CA ALA A 252 35.80 14.05 19.76
C ALA A 252 35.58 15.42 19.07
N ASP A 253 35.97 15.53 17.81
CA ASP A 253 35.90 16.76 17.01
C ASP A 253 34.57 16.95 16.28
N VAL A 254 33.66 15.93 16.28
CA VAL A 254 32.41 15.93 15.52
C VAL A 254 31.22 15.90 16.47
N ARG A 255 30.27 16.79 16.20
CA ARG A 255 28.98 16.87 16.91
C ARG A 255 27.84 17.08 15.91
N MET A 256 26.63 16.80 16.35
CA MET A 256 25.43 17.16 15.60
C MET A 256 25.46 18.66 15.24
N GLY A 257 25.26 18.98 13.97
CA GLY A 257 25.31 20.34 13.45
C GLY A 257 26.71 20.88 13.13
N SER A 258 27.78 20.09 13.33
CA SER A 258 29.14 20.48 12.90
C SER A 258 29.21 20.72 11.40
N GLU A 259 29.92 21.76 11.01
CA GLU A 259 30.20 22.06 9.60
C GLU A 259 31.51 21.36 9.18
N ILE A 260 31.46 20.65 8.06
CA ILE A 260 32.55 19.89 7.49
C ILE A 260 32.82 20.43 6.07
N LYS A 261 34.07 20.72 5.76
CA LYS A 261 34.48 21.02 4.38
C LYS A 261 34.92 19.74 3.69
N ALA A 262 34.42 19.52 2.51
CA ALA A 262 34.66 18.31 1.75
C ALA A 262 34.90 18.61 0.26
N ASP A 263 35.62 17.74 -0.39
CA ASP A 263 35.86 17.79 -1.84
C ASP A 263 35.06 16.67 -2.52
N ILE A 264 34.47 16.97 -3.68
CA ILE A 264 33.82 15.97 -4.55
C ILE A 264 34.61 15.90 -5.86
N PRO A 265 35.54 14.96 -5.99
CA PRO A 265 36.41 14.86 -7.15
C PRO A 265 35.67 14.68 -8.46
N ALA A 266 34.56 13.89 -8.43
CA ALA A 266 33.76 13.62 -9.62
C ALA A 266 33.12 14.86 -10.25
N LEU A 267 32.92 15.93 -9.47
CA LEU A 267 32.39 17.21 -9.94
C LEU A 267 33.47 18.31 -10.02
N GLY A 268 34.69 18.01 -9.62
CA GLY A 268 35.78 18.99 -9.53
C GLY A 268 35.55 20.08 -8.48
N LEU A 269 34.63 19.85 -7.53
CA LEU A 269 34.27 20.81 -6.51
C LEU A 269 35.13 20.61 -5.26
N LYS A 270 35.60 21.73 -4.68
CA LYS A 270 36.43 21.77 -3.48
C LYS A 270 35.79 22.63 -2.40
N ASP A 271 36.15 22.35 -1.15
CA ASP A 271 35.71 23.10 0.06
C ASP A 271 34.19 23.25 0.17
N ILE A 272 33.41 22.25 -0.23
CA ILE A 272 31.96 22.26 -0.10
C ILE A 272 31.59 22.15 1.38
N GLN A 273 30.69 23.01 1.82
CA GLN A 273 30.18 22.97 3.20
C GLN A 273 29.08 21.93 3.34
N LEU A 274 29.32 21.00 4.24
CA LEU A 274 28.37 19.98 4.68
C LEU A 274 28.04 20.21 6.14
N LYS A 275 26.82 19.92 6.55
CA LYS A 275 26.38 20.00 7.94
C LYS A 275 25.98 18.62 8.43
N VAL A 276 26.58 18.18 9.53
CA VAL A 276 26.27 16.90 10.19
C VAL A 276 24.83 16.91 10.69
N ASN A 277 24.00 15.99 10.19
CA ASN A 277 22.60 15.83 10.58
C ASN A 277 22.28 14.50 11.25
N TYR A 278 23.22 13.53 11.20
CA TYR A 278 23.07 12.23 11.85
C TYR A 278 24.43 11.69 12.30
N ILE A 279 24.46 11.07 13.46
CA ILE A 279 25.59 10.31 13.99
C ILE A 279 25.02 8.99 14.48
N SER A 280 25.54 7.87 13.98
CA SER A 280 25.10 6.54 14.40
C SER A 280 25.35 6.33 15.91
N PRO A 281 24.33 5.87 16.66
CA PRO A 281 24.52 5.53 18.09
C PRO A 281 25.31 4.25 18.29
N LEU A 282 25.52 3.46 17.24
CA LEU A 282 26.27 2.21 17.27
C LEU A 282 27.51 2.34 16.38
N ALA A 283 28.63 1.90 16.91
CA ALA A 283 29.84 1.79 16.13
C ALA A 283 29.83 0.48 15.33
N ASP A 284 30.29 0.56 14.08
CA ASP A 284 30.49 -0.59 13.22
C ASP A 284 31.95 -0.70 12.77
N PHE A 285 32.35 -1.87 12.23
CA PHE A 285 33.67 -2.03 11.64
C PHE A 285 33.61 -1.59 10.18
N ALA A 286 34.33 -0.54 9.82
CA ALA A 286 34.41 -0.06 8.45
C ALA A 286 35.03 -1.07 7.45
N THR A 287 35.74 -2.09 7.98
CA THR A 287 36.31 -3.21 7.19
C THR A 287 36.40 -4.47 8.03
N TRP A 288 36.03 -5.59 7.45
CA TRP A 288 35.96 -6.94 8.04
C TRP A 288 37.34 -7.60 8.27
N THR A 289 38.43 -6.88 8.25
CA THR A 289 39.76 -7.43 8.50
C THR A 289 40.66 -6.40 9.15
N ALA A 290 40.94 -6.55 10.44
CA ALA A 290 42.26 -6.20 10.96
C ALA A 290 42.44 -6.68 12.40
N THR A 291 42.86 -7.87 12.57
CA THR A 291 43.77 -8.23 13.68
C THR A 291 45.13 -7.65 13.37
N LYS A 292 45.41 -6.42 13.79
CA LYS A 292 46.79 -5.92 13.82
C LYS A 292 47.50 -6.50 15.03
N SER A 293 48.55 -7.28 14.76
CA SER A 293 49.48 -7.87 15.74
C SER A 293 50.46 -6.87 16.38
N SER A 294 50.15 -5.57 16.41
CA SER A 294 51.02 -4.55 17.02
C SER A 294 50.21 -3.59 17.88
N GLY A 295 50.03 -3.93 19.16
CA GLY A 295 49.93 -3.00 20.30
C GLY A 295 48.84 -1.94 20.37
N GLY A 296 47.84 -1.90 19.43
CA GLY A 296 46.74 -0.98 19.47
C GLY A 296 45.40 -1.73 19.58
N PHE A 297 44.38 -1.14 20.23
CA PHE A 297 43.05 -1.69 20.25
C PHE A 297 42.41 -1.53 18.86
N ASP A 298 41.47 -2.43 18.48
CA ASP A 298 40.73 -2.36 17.26
C ASP A 298 39.79 -1.14 17.31
N MET A 299 40.15 -0.08 16.56
CA MET A 299 39.40 1.16 16.52
C MET A 299 38.16 0.93 15.67
N LYS A 300 37.00 1.20 16.26
CA LYS A 300 35.70 1.18 15.57
C LYS A 300 35.48 2.49 14.81
N SER A 301 34.60 2.44 13.84
CA SER A 301 34.15 3.62 13.08
C SER A 301 32.69 3.89 13.36
N PHE A 302 32.33 5.17 13.40
CA PHE A 302 30.95 5.61 13.51
C PHE A 302 30.52 6.17 12.15
N GLU A 303 29.33 5.74 11.73
CA GLU A 303 28.68 6.32 10.56
C GLU A 303 28.10 7.68 10.91
N ILE A 304 28.41 8.67 10.09
CA ILE A 304 27.78 9.99 10.16
C ILE A 304 27.24 10.41 8.80
N HIS A 305 26.10 11.08 8.82
CA HIS A 305 25.55 11.71 7.62
C HIS A 305 25.76 13.22 7.72
N ALA A 306 26.15 13.80 6.59
CA ALA A 306 26.27 15.24 6.46
C ALA A 306 25.57 15.70 5.17
N VAL A 307 24.69 16.67 5.30
CA VAL A 307 23.93 17.23 4.17
C VAL A 307 24.63 18.46 3.63
N PRO A 308 24.65 18.68 2.30
CA PRO A 308 25.14 19.90 1.72
C PRO A 308 24.36 21.11 2.21
N SER A 309 25.05 22.19 2.59
CA SER A 309 24.42 23.45 3.04
C SER A 309 23.67 24.15 1.91
N SER A 310 23.97 23.84 0.66
CA SER A 310 23.28 24.31 -0.55
C SER A 310 23.13 23.19 -1.56
N PRO A 311 22.06 23.18 -2.38
CA PRO A 311 21.88 22.16 -3.42
C PRO A 311 23.06 22.14 -4.40
N ILE A 312 23.58 20.97 -4.67
CA ILE A 312 24.72 20.77 -5.59
C ILE A 312 24.19 20.16 -6.89
N ALA A 313 24.30 20.91 -7.99
CA ALA A 313 23.91 20.41 -9.31
C ALA A 313 24.80 19.25 -9.75
N GLY A 314 24.20 18.18 -10.28
CA GLY A 314 24.94 17.02 -10.77
C GLY A 314 25.38 16.03 -9.70
N LEU A 315 25.04 16.25 -8.42
CA LEU A 315 25.33 15.29 -7.35
C LEU A 315 24.59 13.98 -7.60
N ARG A 316 25.31 12.85 -7.49
CA ARG A 316 24.74 11.53 -7.69
C ARG A 316 25.21 10.56 -6.61
N PRO A 317 24.34 9.65 -6.15
CA PRO A 317 24.73 8.58 -5.24
C PRO A 317 25.86 7.74 -5.81
N GLY A 318 26.76 7.28 -4.94
CA GLY A 318 27.98 6.56 -5.30
C GLY A 318 29.18 7.45 -5.64
N MET A 319 29.02 8.79 -5.70
CA MET A 319 30.18 9.69 -5.82
C MET A 319 30.98 9.70 -4.53
N SER A 320 32.32 9.60 -4.67
CA SER A 320 33.24 9.71 -3.52
C SER A 320 33.28 11.14 -3.02
N ILE A 321 33.38 11.29 -1.71
CA ILE A 321 33.60 12.54 -1.01
C ILE A 321 34.85 12.43 -0.14
N LEU A 322 35.68 13.45 -0.13
CA LEU A 322 36.92 13.48 0.60
C LEU A 322 36.91 14.64 1.60
N VAL A 323 37.17 14.32 2.86
CA VAL A 323 37.23 15.28 3.95
C VAL A 323 38.65 15.36 4.48
N ASN A 324 39.29 16.53 4.37
CA ASN A 324 40.59 16.75 4.96
C ASN A 324 40.41 17.02 6.48
N TRP A 325 40.80 16.05 7.32
CA TRP A 325 40.55 16.11 8.77
C TRP A 325 41.36 17.14 9.54
N LYS A 326 42.47 17.69 8.93
CA LYS A 326 43.27 18.74 9.56
C LYS A 326 42.51 20.03 9.86
N GLN A 327 41.37 20.26 9.20
CA GLN A 327 40.55 21.44 9.44
C GLN A 327 39.89 21.44 10.86
N PHE A 328 39.78 20.28 11.54
CA PHE A 328 39.22 20.13 12.87
C PHE A 328 40.25 20.20 14.01
N ARG A 329 41.54 20.00 13.71
CA ARG A 329 42.61 20.17 14.70
C ARG A 329 43.01 21.64 14.76
N LYS A 330 42.49 22.36 15.78
CA LYS A 330 42.97 23.68 16.19
C LYS A 330 44.29 23.56 16.94
#